data_95f816fe0a00c11a01b52925ee7c9b51
#
_entry.id   95f816fe0a00c11a01b52925ee7c9b51
#
_cell.length_a   1.000
_cell.length_b   1.000
_cell.length_c   1.000
_cell.angle_alpha   90.00
_cell.angle_beta   90.00
_cell.angle_gamma   90.00
#
_symmetry.space_group_name_H-M   'P 1'
#
loop_
_entity.id
_entity.type
_entity.pdbx_description
1 polymer ?
#
loop_
_entity_poly.entity_id
_entity_poly.type
_entity_poly.pdbx_seq_one_letter_code
_entity_poly.pdbx_strand_id
1 'polypeptide(L)'
;MQLPFGEWLPDQPDHLNPGATVATNVYHAQTSYKPVKGLVSYSGTSTVTQNAKGAGSFRNNENTVFTFVGTEDTIYQLASGSFVDKGAGGLFLTTAKATCTITVSDYANIGASKTITLKKNDASIVVFTSTTGTASGTQFKVETNNNTTATNLKTAINAHADFTATVADAVVTVTRAAVGRLNLTNVSSDTVRLTTTNFIGGTPLSGTANDFITFTQFGNFVIATNGVDVPQYFLMGTSTGFVNLQALADASGSGTVPAKFRVSGVIRDFLVTGNIEGAKNRVAWSGLNDISTWEAGVKSSDTQDLPGSGGQVVAITSGEVGYVFRQDQIIRMDFVGGATIFRFSVISPNRGAVFGQTVCQDNRQIFFYASDGFFQINGDQVLPIGAEKINRFFDSDLNKAYTDRITAAVDPFNTLAIWLYPSKDNPNTTGICDKMLIYNYVTQKWSIAKIKASQIFKQFVVANTVELMDIISENLDEINISLDTPFWTTGHLYLGAIDENFKAAIFSGKNLEAELETKETELFPGARANVTGVRPIVDASANVIVKTRNKLADTVTSSASSSMNESGINPVRQSGRYIRANVKIPA
;
A
#
# COMPACT_ATOMS: atom_id res chain seq x y z
N MET A 1 4.93 45.48 -3.86
CA MET A 1 5.42 44.70 -2.71
C MET A 1 5.53 43.25 -3.14
N GLN A 2 6.60 42.53 -2.80
CA GLN A 2 6.75 41.12 -3.07
C GLN A 2 6.45 40.33 -1.80
N LEU A 3 5.59 39.31 -1.90
CA LEU A 3 5.22 38.39 -0.82
C LEU A 3 5.72 37.00 -1.18
N PRO A 4 6.67 36.42 -0.43
CA PRO A 4 7.11 35.06 -0.67
C PRO A 4 6.05 34.06 -0.18
N PHE A 5 5.91 32.93 -0.87
CA PHE A 5 5.25 31.76 -0.31
C PHE A 5 6.20 31.11 0.70
N GLY A 6 5.88 31.26 1.97
CA GLY A 6 6.63 30.64 3.05
C GLY A 6 6.37 29.14 3.20
N GLU A 7 6.86 28.56 4.28
CA GLU A 7 6.53 27.19 4.67
C GLU A 7 5.02 27.07 4.98
N TRP A 8 4.41 25.95 4.64
CA TRP A 8 3.03 25.67 5.03
C TRP A 8 2.95 25.32 6.51
N LEU A 9 2.22 26.13 7.27
CA LEU A 9 2.11 26.03 8.73
C LEU A 9 0.63 26.11 9.17
N PRO A 10 -0.17 25.05 8.94
CA PRO A 10 -1.60 25.08 9.24
C PRO A 10 -1.92 25.14 10.74
N ASP A 11 -0.98 24.78 11.61
CA ASP A 11 -1.16 24.84 13.07
C ASP A 11 -0.99 26.25 13.64
N GLN A 12 -0.45 27.18 12.85
CA GLN A 12 -0.25 28.56 13.27
C GLN A 12 -1.51 29.41 13.00
N PRO A 13 -1.89 30.33 13.90
CA PRO A 13 -3.01 31.22 13.67
C PRO A 13 -2.73 32.18 12.51
N ASP A 14 -3.72 32.43 11.65
CA ASP A 14 -3.60 33.15 10.38
C ASP A 14 -2.78 34.44 10.45
N HIS A 15 -3.01 35.27 11.45
CA HIS A 15 -2.38 36.61 11.57
C HIS A 15 -0.92 36.56 12.09
N LEU A 16 -0.53 35.49 12.75
CA LEU A 16 0.84 35.27 13.24
C LEU A 16 1.60 34.25 12.38
N ASN A 17 0.95 33.64 11.38
CA ASN A 17 1.57 32.68 10.50
C ASN A 17 2.64 33.33 9.63
N PRO A 18 3.93 33.01 9.80
CA PRO A 18 4.99 33.57 8.95
C PRO A 18 5.03 32.93 7.56
N GLY A 19 4.31 31.83 7.37
CA GLY A 19 4.34 30.97 6.20
C GLY A 19 3.07 31.02 5.35
N ALA A 20 2.93 30.05 4.46
CA ALA A 20 1.74 29.87 3.65
C ALA A 20 0.59 29.27 4.48
N THR A 21 -0.63 29.74 4.26
CA THR A 21 -1.84 29.19 4.89
C THR A 21 -2.38 27.98 4.13
N VAL A 22 -2.13 27.91 2.81
CA VAL A 22 -2.45 26.77 1.94
C VAL A 22 -1.24 26.44 1.07
N ALA A 23 -0.91 25.13 0.95
CA ALA A 23 0.05 24.61 0.01
C ALA A 23 -0.38 23.18 -0.41
N THR A 24 -1.29 23.10 -1.36
CA THR A 24 -1.92 21.86 -1.81
C THR A 24 -1.39 21.45 -3.18
N ASN A 25 -1.12 20.16 -3.37
CA ASN A 25 -0.60 19.54 -4.60
C ASN A 25 0.77 20.09 -5.03
N VAL A 26 1.55 20.52 -4.06
CA VAL A 26 2.92 21.00 -4.23
C VAL A 26 3.81 20.41 -3.15
N TYR A 27 5.12 20.40 -3.39
CA TYR A 27 6.11 20.11 -2.37
C TYR A 27 7.22 21.17 -2.38
N HIS A 28 7.79 21.42 -1.23
CA HIS A 28 8.81 22.44 -1.05
C HIS A 28 10.15 21.97 -1.63
N ALA A 29 10.77 22.80 -2.45
CA ALA A 29 12.10 22.56 -3.03
C ALA A 29 12.95 23.83 -2.91
N GLN A 30 13.98 23.79 -2.08
CA GLN A 30 14.86 24.94 -1.79
C GLN A 30 14.06 26.21 -1.39
N THR A 31 13.96 27.19 -2.28
CA THR A 31 13.26 28.47 -2.07
C THR A 31 11.92 28.57 -2.82
N SER A 32 11.51 27.51 -3.51
CA SER A 32 10.30 27.47 -4.32
C SER A 32 9.42 26.25 -3.99
N TYR A 33 8.27 26.18 -4.62
CA TYR A 33 7.41 25.00 -4.64
C TYR A 33 7.50 24.33 -6.01
N LYS A 34 7.48 22.99 -6.02
CA LYS A 34 7.32 22.16 -7.22
C LYS A 34 5.96 21.49 -7.20
N PRO A 35 5.32 21.29 -8.36
CA PRO A 35 4.03 20.59 -8.42
C PRO A 35 4.20 19.10 -8.10
N VAL A 36 3.19 18.52 -7.48
CA VAL A 36 3.04 17.07 -7.36
C VAL A 36 2.44 16.56 -8.66
N LYS A 37 3.03 15.50 -9.20
CA LYS A 37 2.50 14.82 -10.40
C LYS A 37 1.34 13.90 -10.04
N GLY A 38 0.37 13.79 -10.93
CA GLY A 38 -0.71 12.83 -10.83
C GLY A 38 -0.24 11.39 -10.99
N LEU A 39 -1.09 10.45 -10.56
CA LEU A 39 -0.85 9.02 -10.77
C LEU A 39 -1.15 8.63 -12.21
N VAL A 40 -0.29 7.80 -12.78
CA VAL A 40 -0.51 7.11 -14.06
C VAL A 40 -0.40 5.61 -13.82
N SER A 41 -1.47 4.90 -14.12
CA SER A 41 -1.47 3.43 -14.05
C SER A 41 -0.67 2.84 -15.21
N TYR A 42 0.08 1.78 -14.90
CA TYR A 42 0.90 1.06 -15.88
C TYR A 42 0.66 -0.46 -15.88
N SER A 43 -0.34 -0.94 -15.14
CA SER A 43 -0.76 -2.35 -15.17
C SER A 43 -1.89 -2.62 -16.18
N GLY A 44 -2.11 -1.75 -17.16
CA GLY A 44 -3.11 -1.90 -18.19
C GLY A 44 -4.52 -2.11 -17.61
N THR A 45 -5.17 -3.20 -18.00
CA THR A 45 -6.48 -3.63 -17.45
C THR A 45 -6.37 -4.50 -16.20
N SER A 46 -5.15 -4.93 -15.83
CA SER A 46 -4.94 -5.81 -14.68
C SER A 46 -5.06 -5.06 -13.36
N THR A 47 -5.80 -5.63 -12.42
CA THR A 47 -6.06 -5.07 -11.09
C THR A 47 -5.85 -6.13 -10.02
N VAL A 48 -5.53 -5.71 -8.78
CA VAL A 48 -5.71 -6.58 -7.62
C VAL A 48 -7.18 -6.61 -7.22
N THR A 49 -7.61 -7.66 -6.52
CA THR A 49 -9.04 -7.91 -6.27
C THR A 49 -9.64 -7.02 -5.18
N GLN A 50 -8.80 -6.45 -4.33
CA GLN A 50 -9.20 -5.69 -3.13
C GLN A 50 -8.16 -4.62 -2.80
N ASN A 51 -8.42 -3.81 -1.76
CA ASN A 51 -7.45 -2.86 -1.22
C ASN A 51 -6.11 -3.53 -0.92
N ALA A 52 -5.03 -2.93 -1.38
CA ALA A 52 -3.69 -3.35 -1.00
C ALA A 52 -3.48 -3.18 0.51
N LYS A 53 -2.90 -4.21 1.13
CA LYS A 53 -2.55 -4.27 2.55
C LYS A 53 -1.06 -4.16 2.80
N GLY A 54 -0.29 -4.12 1.75
CA GLY A 54 1.15 -3.97 1.73
C GLY A 54 1.65 -4.14 0.32
N ALA A 55 2.71 -3.45 -0.01
CA ALA A 55 3.38 -3.58 -1.29
C ALA A 55 4.89 -3.37 -1.11
N GLY A 56 5.67 -4.00 -1.97
CA GLY A 56 7.11 -3.82 -1.98
C GLY A 56 7.71 -4.22 -3.32
N SER A 57 8.78 -3.56 -3.69
CA SER A 57 9.54 -3.87 -4.89
C SER A 57 10.97 -4.24 -4.50
N PHE A 58 11.46 -5.34 -5.00
CA PHE A 58 12.69 -5.99 -4.60
C PHE A 58 13.53 -6.34 -5.82
N ARG A 59 14.82 -6.49 -5.62
CA ARG A 59 15.76 -6.80 -6.69
C ARG A 59 16.62 -7.99 -6.28
N ASN A 60 16.71 -9.01 -7.15
CA ASN A 60 17.60 -10.14 -6.92
C ASN A 60 19.06 -9.79 -7.28
N ASN A 61 19.98 -10.71 -7.04
CA ASN A 61 21.40 -10.54 -7.36
C ASN A 61 21.70 -10.38 -8.85
N GLU A 62 20.75 -10.74 -9.72
CA GLU A 62 20.83 -10.57 -11.17
C GLU A 62 20.22 -9.26 -11.67
N ASN A 63 19.87 -8.35 -10.74
CA ASN A 63 19.16 -7.09 -11.00
C ASN A 63 17.74 -7.24 -11.56
N THR A 64 17.14 -8.41 -11.52
CA THR A 64 15.74 -8.61 -11.88
C THR A 64 14.84 -8.07 -10.77
N VAL A 65 13.83 -7.28 -11.15
CA VAL A 65 12.89 -6.65 -10.22
C VAL A 65 11.66 -7.52 -10.01
N PHE A 66 11.27 -7.67 -8.76
CA PHE A 66 10.07 -8.35 -8.32
C PHE A 66 9.23 -7.39 -7.48
N THR A 67 8.02 -7.09 -7.92
CA THR A 67 7.09 -6.24 -7.17
C THR A 67 5.93 -7.07 -6.68
N PHE A 68 5.68 -7.05 -5.38
CA PHE A 68 4.60 -7.79 -4.74
C PHE A 68 3.59 -6.83 -4.11
N VAL A 69 2.32 -7.22 -4.22
CA VAL A 69 1.19 -6.52 -3.60
C VAL A 69 0.36 -7.54 -2.85
N GLY A 70 0.22 -7.35 -1.55
CA GLY A 70 -0.62 -8.19 -0.70
C GLY A 70 -2.01 -7.59 -0.54
N THR A 71 -3.03 -8.42 -0.60
CA THR A 71 -4.43 -8.11 -0.29
C THR A 71 -4.89 -8.91 0.92
N GLU A 72 -6.16 -8.86 1.28
CA GLU A 72 -6.70 -9.65 2.39
C GLU A 72 -6.59 -11.16 2.15
N ASP A 73 -6.66 -11.58 0.89
CA ASP A 73 -6.82 -12.99 0.51
C ASP A 73 -5.61 -13.59 -0.22
N THR A 74 -4.70 -12.79 -0.76
CA THR A 74 -3.57 -13.32 -1.52
C THR A 74 -2.44 -12.29 -1.70
N ILE A 75 -1.34 -12.76 -2.29
CA ILE A 75 -0.22 -11.93 -2.73
C ILE A 75 -0.12 -12.02 -4.24
N TYR A 76 -0.10 -10.87 -4.89
CA TYR A 76 0.14 -10.73 -6.33
C TYR A 76 1.59 -10.35 -6.59
N GLN A 77 2.15 -10.87 -7.66
CA GLN A 77 3.36 -10.34 -8.29
C GLN A 77 2.95 -9.50 -9.51
N LEU A 78 3.45 -8.30 -9.61
CA LEU A 78 3.36 -7.51 -10.84
C LEU A 78 4.47 -7.98 -11.79
N ALA A 79 4.09 -8.67 -12.85
CA ALA A 79 4.99 -9.21 -13.87
C ALA A 79 4.51 -8.75 -15.25
N SER A 80 5.41 -8.13 -16.01
CA SER A 80 5.11 -7.63 -17.37
C SER A 80 3.79 -6.82 -17.44
N GLY A 81 3.60 -5.89 -16.50
CA GLY A 81 2.42 -5.04 -16.43
C GLY A 81 1.12 -5.74 -15.99
N SER A 82 1.15 -6.99 -15.56
CA SER A 82 -0.03 -7.72 -15.11
C SER A 82 0.17 -8.29 -13.70
N PHE A 83 -0.91 -8.33 -12.93
CA PHE A 83 -0.91 -8.95 -11.60
C PHE A 83 -1.11 -10.46 -11.73
N VAL A 84 -0.11 -11.22 -11.32
CA VAL A 84 -0.13 -12.68 -11.26
C VAL A 84 -0.26 -13.12 -9.80
N ASP A 85 -1.27 -13.92 -9.50
CA ASP A 85 -1.49 -14.46 -8.16
C ASP A 85 -0.36 -15.42 -7.77
N LYS A 86 0.38 -15.11 -6.74
CA LYS A 86 1.48 -15.91 -6.17
C LYS A 86 1.11 -16.59 -4.85
N GLY A 87 -0.06 -16.30 -4.32
CA GLY A 87 -0.67 -17.05 -3.24
C GLY A 87 -1.41 -18.30 -3.68
N ALA A 88 -1.56 -18.52 -5.00
CA ALA A 88 -2.31 -19.62 -5.59
C ALA A 88 -1.73 -21.05 -5.31
N GLY A 89 -0.51 -21.14 -4.83
CA GLY A 89 0.13 -22.41 -4.48
C GLY A 89 -0.38 -23.04 -3.17
N GLY A 90 -1.44 -22.55 -2.58
CA GLY A 90 -2.04 -23.11 -1.36
C GLY A 90 -1.27 -22.81 -0.07
N LEU A 91 -0.62 -21.68 0.01
CA LEU A 91 0.49 -21.46 0.93
C LEU A 91 0.20 -20.58 2.13
N PHE A 92 -0.94 -19.95 2.17
CA PHE A 92 -1.45 -19.42 3.43
C PHE A 92 -2.21 -20.56 4.09
N LEU A 93 -1.46 -21.40 4.77
CA LEU A 93 -1.88 -22.72 5.17
C LEU A 93 -2.93 -22.68 6.27
N THR A 94 -4.15 -22.83 5.84
CA THR A 94 -5.08 -23.61 6.63
C THR A 94 -5.28 -24.95 5.92
N THR A 95 -5.52 -26.00 6.67
CA THR A 95 -5.88 -27.31 6.13
C THR A 95 -7.26 -27.33 5.49
N ALA A 96 -7.98 -26.20 5.51
CA ALA A 96 -9.33 -26.08 5.02
C ALA A 96 -9.39 -25.84 3.50
N LYS A 97 -10.15 -26.66 2.83
CA LYS A 97 -10.46 -26.57 1.41
C LYS A 97 -11.82 -25.91 1.21
N ALA A 98 -11.90 -24.99 0.25
CA ALA A 98 -13.18 -24.35 -0.06
C ALA A 98 -14.14 -25.32 -0.72
N THR A 99 -15.41 -25.22 -0.36
CA THR A 99 -16.50 -26.04 -0.90
C THR A 99 -17.60 -25.18 -1.51
N CYS A 100 -18.25 -25.69 -2.54
CA CYS A 100 -19.49 -25.14 -3.08
C CYS A 100 -20.47 -26.27 -3.35
N THR A 101 -21.74 -25.93 -3.57
CA THR A 101 -22.77 -26.90 -3.94
C THR A 101 -23.31 -26.58 -5.32
N ILE A 102 -23.66 -27.63 -6.04
CA ILE A 102 -24.39 -27.56 -7.31
C ILE A 102 -25.61 -28.42 -7.16
N THR A 103 -26.80 -27.85 -7.37
CA THR A 103 -28.07 -28.55 -7.24
C THR A 103 -28.71 -28.77 -8.61
N VAL A 104 -29.08 -29.99 -8.91
CA VAL A 104 -29.85 -30.38 -10.11
C VAL A 104 -31.33 -30.47 -9.71
N SER A 105 -32.16 -29.54 -10.19
CA SER A 105 -33.57 -29.48 -9.76
C SER A 105 -34.57 -30.02 -10.80
N ASP A 106 -34.20 -30.02 -12.09
CA ASP A 106 -35.06 -30.45 -13.19
C ASP A 106 -34.24 -30.95 -14.37
N TYR A 107 -33.76 -32.20 -14.30
CA TYR A 107 -32.90 -32.79 -15.35
C TYR A 107 -33.56 -32.82 -16.73
N ALA A 108 -34.87 -33.02 -16.80
CA ALA A 108 -35.59 -33.21 -18.04
C ALA A 108 -35.54 -31.96 -18.97
N ASN A 109 -35.39 -30.79 -18.36
CA ASN A 109 -35.39 -29.51 -19.04
C ASN A 109 -33.98 -28.84 -19.07
N ILE A 110 -32.91 -29.49 -18.59
CA ILE A 110 -31.55 -28.95 -18.68
C ILE A 110 -31.08 -28.91 -20.14
N GLY A 111 -31.28 -29.99 -20.89
CA GLY A 111 -30.79 -30.10 -22.27
C GLY A 111 -29.26 -30.14 -22.39
N ALA A 112 -28.76 -30.06 -23.63
CA ALA A 112 -27.34 -30.01 -23.93
C ALA A 112 -26.81 -28.57 -23.86
N SER A 113 -25.46 -28.45 -23.77
CA SER A 113 -24.71 -27.16 -23.83
C SER A 113 -24.96 -26.20 -22.68
N LYS A 114 -25.54 -26.64 -21.57
CA LYS A 114 -25.58 -25.84 -20.33
C LYS A 114 -24.24 -25.95 -19.61
N THR A 115 -23.75 -24.85 -19.07
CA THR A 115 -22.42 -24.78 -18.47
C THR A 115 -22.48 -24.47 -16.99
N ILE A 116 -21.56 -25.08 -16.25
CA ILE A 116 -21.20 -24.71 -14.87
C ILE A 116 -19.74 -24.31 -14.91
N THR A 117 -19.46 -23.07 -14.56
CA THR A 117 -18.12 -22.52 -14.49
C THR A 117 -17.66 -22.47 -13.05
N LEU A 118 -16.67 -23.29 -12.72
CA LEU A 118 -16.05 -23.33 -11.40
C LEU A 118 -14.70 -22.61 -11.44
N LYS A 119 -14.39 -21.85 -10.41
CA LYS A 119 -13.10 -21.18 -10.26
C LYS A 119 -12.14 -21.99 -9.43
N LYS A 120 -10.91 -22.13 -9.93
CA LYS A 120 -9.77 -22.70 -9.20
C LYS A 120 -9.24 -21.69 -8.17
N ASN A 121 -8.27 -22.09 -7.35
CA ASN A 121 -7.65 -21.18 -6.36
C ASN A 121 -6.95 -19.98 -6.99
N ASP A 122 -6.40 -20.12 -8.18
CA ASP A 122 -5.75 -19.07 -8.98
C ASP A 122 -6.72 -18.15 -9.72
N ALA A 123 -8.03 -18.28 -9.45
CA ALA A 123 -9.14 -17.63 -10.14
C ALA A 123 -9.33 -18.04 -11.62
N SER A 124 -8.47 -18.90 -12.18
CA SER A 124 -8.72 -19.49 -13.49
C SER A 124 -9.98 -20.36 -13.45
N ILE A 125 -10.59 -20.58 -14.61
CA ILE A 125 -11.89 -21.23 -14.70
C ILE A 125 -11.78 -22.63 -15.31
N VAL A 126 -12.68 -23.51 -14.84
CA VAL A 126 -12.98 -24.80 -15.48
C VAL A 126 -14.46 -24.84 -15.81
N VAL A 127 -14.80 -25.19 -17.04
CA VAL A 127 -16.18 -25.21 -17.52
C VAL A 127 -16.63 -26.67 -17.68
N PHE A 128 -17.69 -27.05 -16.98
CA PHE A 128 -18.37 -28.32 -17.13
C PHE A 128 -19.63 -28.12 -17.98
N THR A 129 -19.79 -28.92 -19.02
CA THR A 129 -20.87 -28.74 -20.01
C THR A 129 -21.81 -29.93 -20.03
N SER A 130 -23.11 -29.68 -20.01
CA SER A 130 -24.13 -30.72 -20.12
C SER A 130 -24.18 -31.31 -21.55
N THR A 131 -24.43 -32.60 -21.65
CA THR A 131 -24.70 -33.29 -22.92
C THR A 131 -25.82 -34.30 -22.74
N THR A 132 -26.58 -34.53 -23.79
CA THR A 132 -27.59 -35.63 -23.86
C THR A 132 -27.04 -36.88 -24.54
N GLY A 133 -25.84 -36.76 -25.18
CA GLY A 133 -25.10 -37.85 -25.80
C GLY A 133 -24.04 -38.46 -24.88
N THR A 134 -23.04 -39.10 -25.47
CA THR A 134 -21.90 -39.66 -24.72
C THR A 134 -21.04 -38.49 -24.18
N ALA A 135 -20.80 -38.46 -22.88
CA ALA A 135 -19.99 -37.45 -22.21
C ALA A 135 -18.48 -37.75 -22.40
N SER A 136 -17.67 -36.69 -22.58
CA SER A 136 -16.21 -36.79 -22.66
C SER A 136 -15.54 -35.55 -21.99
N GLY A 137 -14.36 -35.73 -21.43
CA GLY A 137 -13.61 -34.66 -20.77
C GLY A 137 -14.39 -34.02 -19.61
N THR A 138 -14.65 -32.71 -19.69
CA THR A 138 -15.44 -31.96 -18.72
C THR A 138 -16.94 -31.98 -19.01
N GLN A 139 -17.42 -32.88 -19.86
CA GLN A 139 -18.85 -33.03 -20.10
C GLN A 139 -19.51 -33.94 -19.08
N PHE A 140 -20.77 -33.66 -18.74
CA PHE A 140 -21.62 -34.54 -17.94
C PHE A 140 -22.92 -34.85 -18.65
N LYS A 141 -23.36 -36.11 -18.58
CA LYS A 141 -24.59 -36.57 -19.23
C LYS A 141 -25.80 -36.22 -18.39
N VAL A 142 -26.83 -35.67 -19.04
CA VAL A 142 -28.13 -35.39 -18.46
C VAL A 142 -29.07 -36.55 -18.83
N GLU A 143 -29.50 -37.32 -17.85
CA GLU A 143 -30.33 -38.48 -18.09
C GLU A 143 -31.09 -38.98 -16.86
N THR A 144 -32.16 -39.73 -17.11
CA THR A 144 -32.94 -40.54 -16.17
C THR A 144 -33.66 -39.76 -15.06
N ASN A 145 -32.94 -39.04 -14.19
CA ASN A 145 -33.47 -38.25 -13.08
C ASN A 145 -32.42 -37.28 -12.54
N ASN A 146 -32.77 -36.41 -11.59
CA ASN A 146 -31.88 -35.42 -11.00
C ASN A 146 -30.68 -36.08 -10.30
N ASN A 147 -30.86 -37.16 -9.58
CA ASN A 147 -29.80 -37.86 -8.83
C ASN A 147 -28.78 -38.51 -9.77
N THR A 148 -29.23 -39.11 -10.86
CA THR A 148 -28.33 -39.70 -11.88
C THR A 148 -27.54 -38.61 -12.59
N THR A 149 -28.20 -37.52 -12.98
CA THR A 149 -27.54 -36.36 -13.60
C THR A 149 -26.51 -35.73 -12.64
N ALA A 150 -26.83 -35.58 -11.35
CA ALA A 150 -25.87 -35.11 -10.34
C ALA A 150 -24.70 -36.08 -10.16
N THR A 151 -24.91 -37.38 -10.23
CA THR A 151 -23.86 -38.41 -10.19
C THR A 151 -22.93 -38.31 -11.39
N ASN A 152 -23.48 -38.08 -12.57
CA ASN A 152 -22.70 -37.88 -13.79
C ASN A 152 -21.85 -36.61 -13.72
N LEU A 153 -22.43 -35.51 -13.19
CA LEU A 153 -21.69 -34.26 -12.94
C LEU A 153 -20.56 -34.46 -11.91
N LYS A 154 -20.81 -35.12 -10.79
CA LYS A 154 -19.80 -35.52 -9.81
C LYS A 154 -18.63 -36.27 -10.48
N THR A 155 -18.96 -37.22 -11.37
CA THR A 155 -17.95 -38.04 -12.07
C THR A 155 -17.07 -37.18 -12.98
N ALA A 156 -17.67 -36.25 -13.74
CA ALA A 156 -16.92 -35.29 -14.56
C ALA A 156 -16.04 -34.38 -13.73
N ILE A 157 -16.53 -33.90 -12.59
CA ILE A 157 -15.75 -33.04 -11.67
C ILE A 157 -14.56 -33.80 -11.06
N ASN A 158 -14.78 -35.03 -10.62
CA ASN A 158 -13.69 -35.87 -10.05
C ASN A 158 -12.63 -36.31 -11.07
N ALA A 159 -12.94 -36.25 -12.34
CA ALA A 159 -11.95 -36.48 -13.40
C ALA A 159 -10.99 -35.29 -13.56
N HIS A 160 -11.27 -34.14 -12.98
CA HIS A 160 -10.46 -32.94 -13.05
C HIS A 160 -9.57 -32.79 -11.81
N ALA A 161 -8.26 -32.61 -11.98
CA ALA A 161 -7.28 -32.61 -10.89
C ALA A 161 -7.49 -31.50 -9.83
N ASP A 162 -8.13 -30.40 -10.20
CA ASP A 162 -8.31 -29.25 -9.32
C ASP A 162 -9.52 -29.35 -8.37
N PHE A 163 -10.35 -30.38 -8.52
CA PHE A 163 -11.57 -30.55 -7.73
C PHE A 163 -11.77 -31.99 -7.27
N THR A 164 -12.46 -32.13 -6.16
CA THR A 164 -13.08 -33.38 -5.75
C THR A 164 -14.57 -33.12 -5.48
N ALA A 165 -15.43 -34.10 -5.74
CA ALA A 165 -16.86 -33.94 -5.54
C ALA A 165 -17.49 -35.16 -4.86
N THR A 166 -18.43 -34.89 -4.00
CA THR A 166 -19.35 -35.88 -3.43
C THR A 166 -20.78 -35.56 -3.87
N VAL A 167 -21.68 -36.55 -3.85
CA VAL A 167 -23.07 -36.34 -4.21
C VAL A 167 -23.97 -36.91 -3.12
N ALA A 168 -24.98 -36.15 -2.75
CA ALA A 168 -26.07 -36.58 -1.92
C ALA A 168 -27.36 -36.20 -2.65
N ASP A 169 -28.12 -37.19 -3.07
CA ASP A 169 -29.32 -37.02 -3.91
C ASP A 169 -29.00 -36.20 -5.19
N ALA A 170 -29.69 -35.07 -5.37
CA ALA A 170 -29.51 -34.16 -6.50
C ALA A 170 -28.50 -33.04 -6.23
N VAL A 171 -27.75 -33.07 -5.12
CA VAL A 171 -26.79 -32.05 -4.71
C VAL A 171 -25.37 -32.59 -4.80
N VAL A 172 -24.55 -31.94 -5.61
CA VAL A 172 -23.12 -32.20 -5.74
C VAL A 172 -22.36 -31.18 -4.87
N THR A 173 -21.65 -31.66 -3.87
CA THR A 173 -20.71 -30.83 -3.09
C THR A 173 -19.35 -30.95 -3.70
N VAL A 174 -18.83 -29.82 -4.20
CA VAL A 174 -17.51 -29.73 -4.84
C VAL A 174 -16.53 -29.15 -3.83
N THR A 175 -15.38 -29.79 -3.69
CA THR A 175 -14.27 -29.35 -2.86
C THR A 175 -13.07 -29.08 -3.76
N ARG A 176 -12.42 -27.93 -3.61
CA ARG A 176 -11.16 -27.65 -4.32
C ARG A 176 -10.05 -28.60 -3.87
N ALA A 177 -9.18 -29.01 -4.78
CA ALA A 177 -8.03 -29.84 -4.43
C ALA A 177 -7.02 -29.08 -3.57
N ALA A 178 -6.76 -27.83 -3.91
CA ALA A 178 -5.89 -26.95 -3.14
C ALA A 178 -6.63 -26.28 -1.97
N VAL A 179 -5.91 -26.06 -0.86
CA VAL A 179 -6.40 -25.37 0.32
C VAL A 179 -6.44 -23.84 0.10
N GLY A 180 -7.23 -23.14 0.90
CA GLY A 180 -7.29 -21.66 0.88
C GLY A 180 -8.32 -21.08 -0.09
N ARG A 181 -8.28 -19.81 -0.26
CA ARG A 181 -9.05 -18.85 -1.08
C ARG A 181 -10.58 -19.01 -1.07
N LEU A 182 -11.22 -18.08 -0.36
CA LEU A 182 -12.68 -17.93 -0.28
C LEU A 182 -13.25 -17.11 -1.46
N ASN A 183 -14.58 -17.14 -1.55
CA ASN A 183 -15.42 -16.15 -2.26
C ASN A 183 -15.13 -15.96 -3.75
N LEU A 184 -14.73 -17.02 -4.45
CA LEU A 184 -14.71 -16.99 -5.90
C LEU A 184 -16.08 -17.37 -6.45
N THR A 185 -16.64 -16.47 -7.24
CA THR A 185 -17.98 -16.61 -7.80
C THR A 185 -18.01 -17.70 -8.87
N ASN A 186 -18.82 -18.73 -8.66
CA ASN A 186 -19.14 -19.72 -9.67
C ASN A 186 -20.34 -19.24 -10.51
N VAL A 187 -20.43 -19.69 -11.75
CA VAL A 187 -21.49 -19.29 -12.67
C VAL A 187 -22.14 -20.53 -13.29
N SER A 188 -23.46 -20.55 -13.30
CA SER A 188 -24.24 -21.49 -14.10
C SER A 188 -24.95 -20.75 -15.24
N SER A 189 -24.96 -21.32 -16.44
CA SER A 189 -25.76 -20.81 -17.57
C SER A 189 -27.25 -21.14 -17.46
N ASP A 190 -27.61 -22.00 -16.50
CA ASP A 190 -29.00 -22.34 -16.17
C ASP A 190 -29.21 -22.21 -14.66
N THR A 191 -29.46 -20.99 -14.22
CA THR A 191 -29.60 -20.63 -12.80
C THR A 191 -30.90 -21.15 -12.14
N VAL A 192 -31.78 -21.76 -12.90
CA VAL A 192 -33.04 -22.33 -12.42
C VAL A 192 -32.89 -23.83 -12.14
N ARG A 193 -32.25 -24.58 -13.07
CA ARG A 193 -32.19 -26.04 -13.04
C ARG A 193 -30.83 -26.59 -12.59
N LEU A 194 -29.78 -25.78 -12.75
CA LEU A 194 -28.40 -26.03 -12.30
C LEU A 194 -27.95 -24.88 -11.42
N THR A 195 -28.40 -24.85 -10.18
CA THR A 195 -28.01 -23.76 -9.27
C THR A 195 -26.65 -24.06 -8.65
N THR A 196 -25.78 -23.05 -8.59
CA THR A 196 -24.47 -23.18 -7.96
C THR A 196 -24.29 -22.11 -6.89
N THR A 197 -23.68 -22.49 -5.77
CA THR A 197 -23.22 -21.55 -4.75
C THR A 197 -21.77 -21.13 -5.04
N ASN A 198 -21.33 -20.04 -4.42
CA ASN A 198 -19.93 -19.68 -4.42
C ASN A 198 -19.14 -20.63 -3.52
N PHE A 199 -17.84 -20.75 -3.76
CA PHE A 199 -16.96 -21.47 -2.85
C PHE A 199 -16.89 -20.76 -1.49
N ILE A 200 -17.09 -21.51 -0.41
CA ILE A 200 -17.00 -21.05 0.99
C ILE A 200 -16.20 -22.06 1.82
N GLY A 201 -15.69 -21.66 2.99
CA GLY A 201 -15.06 -22.56 3.98
C GLY A 201 -13.57 -22.85 3.76
N GLY A 202 -12.97 -22.47 2.63
CA GLY A 202 -11.53 -22.36 2.54
C GLY A 202 -11.12 -21.09 3.27
N THR A 203 -10.03 -21.12 4.03
CA THR A 203 -9.53 -19.88 4.59
C THR A 203 -8.50 -19.27 3.64
N PRO A 204 -8.70 -18.02 3.23
CA PRO A 204 -7.66 -17.19 2.65
C PRO A 204 -6.59 -16.89 3.69
N LEU A 205 -5.72 -15.92 3.43
CA LEU A 205 -5.07 -15.19 4.50
C LEU A 205 -6.12 -14.86 5.55
N SER A 206 -5.88 -15.30 6.79
CA SER A 206 -6.87 -15.10 7.88
C SER A 206 -6.86 -13.64 8.36
N GLY A 207 -6.27 -12.72 7.60
CA GLY A 207 -6.25 -11.30 7.86
C GLY A 207 -7.64 -10.69 7.79
N THR A 208 -7.88 -9.73 8.64
CA THR A 208 -9.06 -8.87 8.61
C THR A 208 -8.77 -7.63 7.77
N ALA A 209 -9.80 -6.83 7.53
CA ALA A 209 -9.67 -5.52 6.90
C ALA A 209 -8.62 -4.61 7.56
N ASN A 210 -8.23 -4.87 8.81
CA ASN A 210 -7.28 -4.07 9.59
C ASN A 210 -5.87 -4.67 9.66
N ASP A 211 -5.64 -5.83 9.06
CA ASP A 211 -4.32 -6.43 9.02
C ASP A 211 -3.58 -6.01 7.75
N PHE A 212 -2.28 -5.77 7.89
CA PHE A 212 -1.40 -5.42 6.78
C PHE A 212 -0.33 -6.49 6.58
N ILE A 213 0.22 -6.55 5.39
CA ILE A 213 1.29 -7.46 5.02
C ILE A 213 2.61 -6.69 5.00
N THR A 214 3.58 -7.18 5.75
CA THR A 214 4.96 -6.70 5.72
C THR A 214 5.77 -7.56 4.77
N PHE A 215 6.49 -6.93 3.86
CA PHE A 215 7.46 -7.58 2.99
C PHE A 215 8.87 -7.18 3.40
N THR A 216 9.76 -8.17 3.53
CA THR A 216 11.16 -7.95 3.91
C THR A 216 12.07 -8.75 2.97
N GLN A 217 13.06 -8.09 2.39
CA GLN A 217 14.06 -8.75 1.55
C GLN A 217 15.26 -9.22 2.39
N PHE A 218 15.65 -10.48 2.21
CA PHE A 218 16.88 -11.06 2.73
C PHE A 218 17.64 -11.76 1.60
N GLY A 219 18.67 -11.12 1.08
CA GLY A 219 19.34 -11.60 -0.14
C GLY A 219 18.34 -11.76 -1.30
N ASN A 220 18.25 -12.96 -1.86
CA ASN A 220 17.28 -13.30 -2.90
C ASN A 220 15.91 -13.74 -2.36
N PHE A 221 15.72 -13.78 -1.06
CA PHE A 221 14.45 -14.14 -0.44
C PHE A 221 13.61 -12.90 -0.15
N VAL A 222 12.32 -12.99 -0.41
CA VAL A 222 11.31 -12.03 0.06
C VAL A 222 10.43 -12.74 1.07
N ILE A 223 10.38 -12.23 2.27
CA ILE A 223 9.57 -12.75 3.37
C ILE A 223 8.29 -11.92 3.46
N ALA A 224 7.14 -12.58 3.50
CA ALA A 224 5.84 -11.96 3.67
C ALA A 224 5.19 -12.43 4.97
N THR A 225 4.65 -11.50 5.76
CA THR A 225 4.00 -11.79 7.03
C THR A 225 2.89 -10.80 7.35
N ASN A 226 1.83 -11.26 8.02
CA ASN A 226 0.73 -10.42 8.50
C ASN A 226 0.43 -10.58 10.00
N GLY A 227 1.14 -11.48 10.70
CA GLY A 227 0.97 -11.75 12.12
C GLY A 227 -0.23 -12.62 12.50
N VAL A 228 -0.99 -13.07 11.51
CA VAL A 228 -2.19 -13.91 11.66
C VAL A 228 -1.97 -15.29 11.03
N ASP A 229 -1.34 -15.30 9.86
CA ASP A 229 -0.96 -16.50 9.13
C ASP A 229 0.51 -16.86 9.36
N VAL A 230 0.90 -18.07 8.98
CA VAL A 230 2.31 -18.49 9.03
C VAL A 230 3.15 -17.65 8.05
N PRO A 231 4.37 -17.26 8.44
CA PRO A 231 5.23 -16.47 7.57
C PRO A 231 5.62 -17.22 6.32
N GLN A 232 5.67 -16.52 5.21
CA GLN A 232 5.94 -17.07 3.88
C GLN A 232 7.25 -16.52 3.33
N TYR A 233 7.91 -17.27 2.47
CA TYR A 233 9.04 -16.78 1.67
C TYR A 233 8.82 -17.00 0.17
N PHE A 234 9.48 -16.20 -0.60
CA PHE A 234 9.59 -16.32 -2.06
C PHE A 234 11.06 -16.18 -2.46
N LEU A 235 11.64 -17.20 -3.09
CA LEU A 235 12.99 -17.14 -3.64
C LEU A 235 12.91 -16.54 -5.05
N MET A 236 13.37 -15.30 -5.20
CA MET A 236 13.33 -14.56 -6.47
C MET A 236 14.13 -15.29 -7.55
N GLY A 237 13.53 -15.42 -8.72
CA GLY A 237 14.08 -16.15 -9.87
C GLY A 237 13.85 -17.67 -9.86
N THR A 238 13.38 -18.26 -8.77
CA THR A 238 13.19 -19.72 -8.63
C THR A 238 11.76 -20.10 -8.25
N SER A 239 11.19 -19.41 -7.22
CA SER A 239 9.86 -19.77 -6.72
C SER A 239 8.75 -19.40 -7.71
N THR A 240 7.78 -20.28 -7.86
CA THR A 240 6.54 -20.02 -8.63
C THR A 240 5.45 -19.36 -7.77
N GLY A 241 5.52 -19.50 -6.43
CA GLY A 241 4.61 -18.92 -5.45
C GLY A 241 5.28 -18.80 -4.09
N PHE A 242 4.61 -18.17 -3.15
CA PHE A 242 5.07 -18.09 -1.77
C PHE A 242 4.95 -19.44 -1.07
N VAL A 243 5.92 -19.78 -0.21
CA VAL A 243 6.04 -21.05 0.53
C VAL A 243 6.21 -20.77 2.02
N ASN A 244 5.69 -21.64 2.88
CA ASN A 244 5.87 -21.54 4.33
C ASN A 244 7.36 -21.49 4.69
N LEU A 245 7.76 -20.48 5.48
CA LEU A 245 9.15 -20.29 5.90
C LEU A 245 9.66 -21.48 6.74
N GLN A 246 8.79 -22.15 7.52
CA GLN A 246 9.16 -23.36 8.26
C GLN A 246 9.61 -24.49 7.32
N ALA A 247 9.02 -24.62 6.12
CA ALA A 247 9.45 -25.64 5.18
C ALA A 247 10.90 -25.47 4.72
N LEU A 248 11.40 -24.23 4.68
CA LEU A 248 12.82 -23.96 4.41
C LEU A 248 13.70 -24.38 5.59
N ALA A 249 13.28 -24.12 6.83
CA ALA A 249 13.98 -24.53 8.02
C ALA A 249 14.04 -26.08 8.15
N ASP A 250 12.96 -26.76 7.84
CA ASP A 250 12.86 -28.23 7.86
C ASP A 250 13.74 -28.89 6.77
N ALA A 251 13.90 -28.23 5.63
CA ALA A 251 14.65 -28.76 4.50
C ALA A 251 16.17 -28.53 4.58
N SER A 252 16.61 -27.40 5.10
CA SER A 252 18.00 -26.96 4.97
C SER A 252 18.59 -26.28 6.20
N GLY A 253 17.82 -26.15 7.28
CA GLY A 253 18.21 -25.44 8.50
C GLY A 253 18.00 -26.23 9.79
N SER A 254 17.75 -25.53 10.88
CA SER A 254 17.43 -26.11 12.18
C SER A 254 16.51 -25.20 12.99
N GLY A 255 15.80 -25.82 13.94
CA GLY A 255 14.92 -25.12 14.86
C GLY A 255 13.54 -24.80 14.28
N THR A 256 12.77 -24.04 15.03
CA THR A 256 11.39 -23.70 14.67
C THR A 256 11.27 -22.22 14.41
N VAL A 257 10.85 -21.85 13.21
CA VAL A 257 10.47 -20.48 12.86
C VAL A 257 9.35 -20.02 13.81
N PRO A 258 9.37 -18.79 14.36
CA PRO A 258 8.22 -18.29 15.10
C PRO A 258 6.94 -18.46 14.29
N ALA A 259 5.95 -19.17 14.85
CA ALA A 259 4.79 -19.66 14.11
C ALA A 259 4.02 -18.53 13.39
N LYS A 260 3.92 -17.37 14.03
CA LYS A 260 3.33 -16.15 13.46
C LYS A 260 4.04 -14.93 14.03
N PHE A 261 4.39 -14.02 13.18
CA PHE A 261 4.94 -12.71 13.56
C PHE A 261 4.43 -11.63 12.59
N ARG A 262 4.28 -10.42 13.07
CA ARG A 262 3.66 -9.35 12.28
C ARG A 262 4.64 -8.52 11.50
N VAL A 263 5.83 -8.32 12.03
CA VAL A 263 6.85 -7.43 11.47
C VAL A 263 8.19 -8.13 11.38
N SER A 264 8.95 -7.76 10.36
CA SER A 264 10.32 -8.23 10.20
C SER A 264 11.20 -7.15 9.57
N GLY A 265 12.49 -7.24 9.79
CA GLY A 265 13.51 -6.40 9.20
C GLY A 265 14.84 -7.16 9.12
N VAL A 266 15.75 -6.71 8.29
CA VAL A 266 17.09 -7.26 8.19
C VAL A 266 18.06 -6.34 8.92
N ILE A 267 18.62 -6.83 10.01
CA ILE A 267 19.62 -6.09 10.79
C ILE A 267 20.94 -6.80 10.56
N ARG A 268 21.85 -6.07 9.89
CA ARG A 268 23.08 -6.65 9.37
C ARG A 268 22.74 -7.86 8.48
N ASP A 269 23.13 -9.06 8.86
CA ASP A 269 22.91 -10.30 8.11
C ASP A 269 21.95 -11.26 8.84
N PHE A 270 21.03 -10.74 9.64
CA PHE A 270 20.02 -11.50 10.37
C PHE A 270 18.62 -11.06 9.96
N LEU A 271 17.74 -12.01 9.71
CA LEU A 271 16.30 -11.74 9.63
C LEU A 271 15.77 -11.62 11.06
N VAL A 272 15.41 -10.42 11.47
CA VAL A 272 14.83 -10.12 12.79
C VAL A 272 13.33 -10.02 12.67
N THR A 273 12.61 -10.70 13.56
CA THR A 273 11.14 -10.76 13.59
C THR A 273 10.61 -10.25 14.92
N GLY A 274 9.42 -9.69 14.90
CA GLY A 274 8.77 -9.16 16.10
C GLY A 274 7.26 -9.21 16.05
N ASN A 275 6.61 -8.90 17.17
CA ASN A 275 5.18 -9.08 17.37
C ASN A 275 4.78 -10.55 17.18
N ILE A 276 5.47 -11.43 17.89
CA ILE A 276 5.32 -12.88 17.80
C ILE A 276 4.05 -13.31 18.55
N GLU A 277 3.32 -14.28 17.99
CA GLU A 277 2.15 -14.88 18.66
C GLU A 277 2.51 -15.40 20.04
N GLY A 278 1.72 -15.03 21.05
CA GLY A 278 1.98 -15.39 22.46
C GLY A 278 3.06 -14.55 23.16
N ALA A 279 3.89 -13.78 22.44
CA ALA A 279 4.95 -12.93 23.01
C ALA A 279 5.14 -11.64 22.19
N LYS A 280 4.18 -10.73 22.27
CA LYS A 280 4.12 -9.52 21.45
C LYS A 280 5.28 -8.52 21.64
N ASN A 281 5.99 -8.62 22.78
CA ASN A 281 7.19 -7.84 23.12
C ASN A 281 8.51 -8.58 22.80
N ARG A 282 8.44 -9.78 22.20
CA ARG A 282 9.61 -10.58 21.84
C ARG A 282 10.11 -10.23 20.44
N VAL A 283 11.42 -10.21 20.29
CA VAL A 283 12.13 -10.29 19.02
C VAL A 283 12.85 -11.62 18.91
N ALA A 284 12.90 -12.19 17.72
CA ALA A 284 13.68 -13.38 17.40
C ALA A 284 14.46 -13.11 16.12
N TRP A 285 15.63 -13.72 15.98
CA TRP A 285 16.43 -13.55 14.77
C TRP A 285 16.96 -14.90 14.28
N SER A 286 17.07 -15.00 12.95
CA SER A 286 17.58 -16.16 12.24
C SER A 286 19.08 -16.36 12.47
N GLY A 287 19.64 -17.42 11.93
CA GLY A 287 21.08 -17.57 11.83
C GLY A 287 21.74 -16.46 11.01
N LEU A 288 23.03 -16.21 11.27
CA LEU A 288 23.84 -15.25 10.53
C LEU A 288 23.89 -15.64 9.05
N ASN A 289 23.45 -14.73 8.19
CA ASN A 289 23.31 -14.93 6.73
C ASN A 289 22.50 -16.18 6.33
N ASP A 290 21.58 -16.61 7.22
CA ASP A 290 20.81 -17.85 7.02
C ASP A 290 19.42 -17.76 7.64
N ILE A 291 18.40 -17.63 6.81
CA ILE A 291 16.99 -17.58 7.23
C ILE A 291 16.37 -18.95 7.49
N SER A 292 17.11 -20.04 7.25
CA SER A 292 16.63 -21.40 7.53
C SER A 292 16.93 -21.86 8.96
N THR A 293 17.85 -21.21 9.67
CA THR A 293 18.27 -21.59 11.03
C THR A 293 17.61 -20.70 12.09
N TRP A 294 16.87 -21.35 13.02
CA TRP A 294 16.14 -20.71 14.11
C TRP A 294 16.36 -21.37 15.48
N GLU A 295 17.27 -22.33 15.55
CA GLU A 295 17.67 -22.99 16.80
C GLU A 295 18.61 -22.08 17.60
N ALA A 296 18.23 -21.77 18.85
CA ALA A 296 19.01 -20.86 19.72
C ALA A 296 20.44 -21.33 19.87
N GLY A 297 21.41 -20.45 19.65
CA GLY A 297 22.84 -20.71 19.70
C GLY A 297 23.45 -21.27 18.42
N VAL A 298 22.65 -21.77 17.47
CA VAL A 298 23.14 -22.24 16.16
C VAL A 298 23.26 -21.05 15.20
N LYS A 299 24.42 -20.86 14.59
CA LYS A 299 24.72 -19.68 13.72
C LYS A 299 24.32 -18.34 14.34
N SER A 300 24.41 -18.23 15.67
CA SER A 300 24.02 -17.02 16.41
C SER A 300 22.52 -16.67 16.35
N SER A 301 21.64 -17.62 16.00
CA SER A 301 20.20 -17.39 16.13
C SER A 301 19.79 -17.40 17.61
N ASP A 302 18.83 -16.56 17.99
CA ASP A 302 18.32 -16.50 19.37
C ASP A 302 17.04 -15.66 19.43
N THR A 303 16.52 -15.49 20.65
CA THR A 303 15.34 -14.68 20.95
C THR A 303 15.58 -13.80 22.17
N GLN A 304 14.90 -12.65 22.23
CA GLN A 304 14.97 -11.76 23.38
C GLN A 304 13.61 -11.14 23.67
N ASP A 305 13.17 -11.25 24.92
CA ASP A 305 12.04 -10.47 25.42
C ASP A 305 12.50 -9.06 25.75
N LEU A 306 11.86 -8.08 25.12
CA LEU A 306 12.19 -6.68 25.34
C LEU A 306 11.64 -6.22 26.69
N PRO A 307 12.47 -5.63 27.57
CA PRO A 307 12.05 -5.25 28.90
C PRO A 307 11.13 -4.04 28.91
N GLY A 308 10.45 -3.83 30.05
CA GLY A 308 9.62 -2.66 30.31
C GLY A 308 8.22 -2.71 29.69
N SER A 309 7.46 -1.65 29.93
CA SER A 309 6.03 -1.52 29.60
C SER A 309 5.74 -0.90 28.23
N GLY A 310 6.69 -0.87 27.31
CA GLY A 310 6.55 -0.18 26.00
C GLY A 310 5.54 -0.79 25.02
N GLY A 311 4.76 -1.78 25.42
CA GLY A 311 3.74 -2.42 24.56
C GLY A 311 4.31 -3.44 23.58
N GLN A 312 3.52 -3.78 22.56
CA GLN A 312 3.92 -4.72 21.52
C GLN A 312 4.89 -4.08 20.51
N VAL A 313 5.67 -4.92 19.83
CA VAL A 313 6.51 -4.50 18.70
C VAL A 313 5.60 -4.16 17.52
N VAL A 314 5.79 -2.99 16.91
CA VAL A 314 4.97 -2.51 15.79
C VAL A 314 5.75 -2.34 14.48
N ALA A 315 7.06 -2.11 14.55
CA ALA A 315 7.93 -2.05 13.38
C ALA A 315 9.37 -2.44 13.73
N ILE A 316 10.11 -2.89 12.73
CA ILE A 316 11.55 -3.14 12.79
C ILE A 316 12.16 -2.52 11.52
N THR A 317 13.17 -1.67 11.69
CA THR A 317 13.89 -1.09 10.55
C THR A 317 15.06 -1.98 10.15
N SER A 318 15.41 -1.96 8.86
CA SER A 318 16.55 -2.69 8.31
C SER A 318 17.80 -1.82 8.23
N GLY A 319 18.97 -2.41 8.40
CA GLY A 319 20.25 -1.72 8.26
C GLY A 319 21.37 -2.37 9.10
N GLU A 320 22.53 -1.71 9.16
CA GLU A 320 23.63 -2.12 10.03
C GLU A 320 23.26 -2.03 11.52
N VAL A 321 22.44 -1.05 11.87
CA VAL A 321 21.81 -0.85 13.16
C VAL A 321 20.32 -0.93 12.98
N GLY A 322 19.64 -1.73 13.78
CA GLY A 322 18.19 -1.84 13.78
C GLY A 322 17.55 -0.94 14.82
N TYR A 323 16.33 -0.52 14.52
CA TYR A 323 15.46 0.12 15.51
C TYR A 323 14.17 -0.69 15.61
N VAL A 324 13.89 -1.15 16.82
CA VAL A 324 12.68 -1.88 17.16
C VAL A 324 11.70 -0.88 17.76
N PHE A 325 10.64 -0.61 17.04
CA PHE A 325 9.54 0.25 17.48
C PHE A 325 8.54 -0.58 18.25
N ARG A 326 8.24 -0.14 19.45
CA ARG A 326 7.08 -0.58 20.24
C ARG A 326 6.01 0.52 20.20
N GLN A 327 4.86 0.27 20.79
CA GLN A 327 3.80 1.29 20.87
C GLN A 327 4.26 2.57 21.57
N ASP A 328 4.96 2.42 22.71
CA ASP A 328 5.38 3.53 23.58
C ASP A 328 6.90 3.59 23.82
N GLN A 329 7.70 2.87 23.01
CA GLN A 329 9.14 2.81 23.21
C GLN A 329 9.87 2.54 21.89
N ILE A 330 11.08 3.09 21.77
CA ILE A 330 11.99 2.76 20.66
C ILE A 330 13.29 2.23 21.24
N ILE A 331 13.70 1.08 20.72
CA ILE A 331 14.91 0.37 21.14
C ILE A 331 15.84 0.24 19.95
N ARG A 332 17.07 0.69 20.14
CA ARG A 332 18.16 0.48 19.21
C ARG A 332 18.75 -0.91 19.42
N MET A 333 18.96 -1.64 18.36
CA MET A 333 19.50 -2.99 18.32
C MET A 333 20.82 -3.00 17.57
N ASP A 334 21.94 -3.14 18.31
CA ASP A 334 23.29 -3.14 17.78
C ASP A 334 23.87 -4.55 17.79
N PHE A 335 24.46 -4.98 16.69
CA PHE A 335 25.23 -6.23 16.67
C PHE A 335 26.55 -6.05 17.41
N VAL A 336 26.79 -6.92 18.38
CA VAL A 336 28.02 -6.93 19.21
C VAL A 336 28.87 -8.15 18.90
N GLY A 337 28.23 -9.30 18.65
CA GLY A 337 28.87 -10.59 18.45
C GLY A 337 29.30 -11.25 19.78
N GLY A 338 29.83 -12.46 19.67
CA GLY A 338 30.22 -13.25 20.83
C GLY A 338 29.05 -13.88 21.59
N ALA A 339 29.14 -13.96 22.91
CA ALA A 339 28.07 -14.55 23.73
C ALA A 339 26.80 -13.70 23.77
N THR A 340 26.95 -12.39 23.63
CA THR A 340 25.83 -11.45 23.47
C THR A 340 25.77 -11.01 22.00
N ILE A 341 24.84 -11.57 21.25
CA ILE A 341 24.74 -11.34 19.79
C ILE A 341 24.31 -9.92 19.51
N PHE A 342 23.25 -9.45 20.17
CA PHE A 342 22.72 -8.09 20.03
C PHE A 342 22.65 -7.38 21.38
N ARG A 343 23.00 -6.11 21.37
CA ARG A 343 22.78 -5.19 22.50
C ARG A 343 21.53 -4.35 22.19
N PHE A 344 20.66 -4.26 23.18
CA PHE A 344 19.44 -3.48 23.14
C PHE A 344 19.57 -2.22 24.00
N SER A 345 19.41 -1.05 23.39
CA SER A 345 19.52 0.25 24.06
C SER A 345 18.24 1.07 23.83
N VAL A 346 17.57 1.49 24.89
CA VAL A 346 16.37 2.32 24.79
C VAL A 346 16.79 3.73 24.41
N ILE A 347 16.31 4.23 23.26
CA ILE A 347 16.56 5.60 22.81
C ILE A 347 15.35 6.52 23.04
N SER A 348 14.14 5.94 23.16
CA SER A 348 12.94 6.67 23.53
C SER A 348 12.10 5.80 24.48
N PRO A 349 11.98 6.19 25.77
CA PRO A 349 11.28 5.37 26.77
C PRO A 349 9.76 5.55 26.78
N ASN A 350 9.23 6.66 26.24
CA ASN A 350 7.80 7.03 26.33
C ASN A 350 7.20 7.40 24.96
N ARG A 351 7.83 6.98 23.87
CA ARG A 351 7.36 7.28 22.53
C ARG A 351 7.78 6.17 21.58
N GLY A 352 6.83 5.65 20.82
CA GLY A 352 7.02 4.65 19.81
C GLY A 352 6.24 5.02 18.53
N ALA A 353 5.92 4.04 17.68
CA ALA A 353 5.11 4.25 16.50
C ALA A 353 3.68 3.75 16.71
N VAL A 354 2.68 4.47 16.19
CA VAL A 354 1.26 4.07 16.31
C VAL A 354 1.00 2.79 15.51
N PHE A 355 1.49 2.75 14.26
CA PHE A 355 1.36 1.61 13.34
C PHE A 355 2.66 1.38 12.59
N GLY A 356 2.95 0.13 12.26
CA GLY A 356 4.19 -0.25 11.56
C GLY A 356 4.31 0.38 10.17
N GLN A 357 3.21 0.52 9.44
CA GLN A 357 3.20 1.13 8.11
C GLN A 357 3.40 2.65 8.12
N THR A 358 3.39 3.30 9.28
CA THR A 358 3.71 4.73 9.40
C THR A 358 5.21 5.01 9.51
N VAL A 359 6.02 3.96 9.64
CA VAL A 359 7.47 4.05 9.71
C VAL A 359 8.04 3.91 8.31
N CYS A 360 8.83 4.88 7.89
CA CYS A 360 9.56 4.81 6.63
C CYS A 360 11.03 5.22 6.84
N GLN A 361 11.91 4.72 5.97
CA GLN A 361 13.35 4.84 6.14
C GLN A 361 14.02 5.21 4.84
N ASP A 362 14.97 6.16 4.92
CA ASP A 362 15.96 6.44 3.90
C ASP A 362 17.35 6.33 4.51
N ASN A 363 18.09 5.26 4.16
CA ASN A 363 19.39 4.95 4.74
C ASN A 363 19.40 5.00 6.29
N ARG A 364 19.97 6.06 6.86
CA ARG A 364 20.11 6.25 8.32
C ARG A 364 19.00 7.14 8.92
N GLN A 365 18.18 7.76 8.10
CA GLN A 365 17.10 8.61 8.56
C GLN A 365 15.80 7.80 8.58
N ILE A 366 15.13 7.81 9.71
CA ILE A 366 13.88 7.10 9.93
C ILE A 366 12.83 8.13 10.30
N PHE A 367 11.69 8.06 9.64
CA PHE A 367 10.55 8.94 9.88
C PHE A 367 9.37 8.10 10.33
N PHE A 368 8.62 8.58 11.31
CA PHE A 368 7.49 7.84 11.86
C PHE A 368 6.42 8.76 12.45
N TYR A 369 5.22 8.21 12.57
CA TYR A 369 4.10 8.85 13.26
C TYR A 369 3.90 8.20 14.61
N ALA A 370 3.97 9.00 15.67
CA ALA A 370 3.71 8.64 17.06
C ALA A 370 2.35 9.20 17.51
N SER A 371 1.90 8.83 18.71
CA SER A 371 0.63 9.32 19.28
C SER A 371 0.58 10.85 19.48
N ASP A 372 1.74 11.50 19.59
CA ASP A 372 1.90 12.93 19.82
C ASP A 372 2.43 13.70 18.58
N GLY A 373 2.52 13.02 17.42
CA GLY A 373 2.86 13.66 16.14
C GLY A 373 3.94 12.97 15.34
N PHE A 374 4.57 13.71 14.43
CA PHE A 374 5.59 13.22 13.52
C PHE A 374 7.00 13.46 14.04
N PHE A 375 7.83 12.43 13.89
CA PHE A 375 9.21 12.43 14.40
C PHE A 375 10.19 11.87 13.38
N GLN A 376 11.45 12.21 13.58
CA GLN A 376 12.60 11.68 12.86
C GLN A 376 13.61 11.11 13.85
N ILE A 377 14.21 9.97 13.51
CA ILE A 377 15.39 9.45 14.18
C ILE A 377 16.62 9.80 13.35
N ASN A 378 17.59 10.42 14.00
CA ASN A 378 18.90 10.69 13.45
C ASN A 378 19.95 10.19 14.46
N GLY A 379 20.57 9.04 14.18
CA GLY A 379 21.39 8.35 15.16
C GLY A 379 20.58 7.92 16.40
N ASP A 380 20.93 8.43 17.58
CA ASP A 380 20.24 8.11 18.85
C ASP A 380 19.20 9.17 19.26
N GLN A 381 19.03 10.21 18.44
CA GLN A 381 18.13 11.31 18.76
C GLN A 381 16.79 11.16 18.06
N VAL A 382 15.73 11.30 18.83
CA VAL A 382 14.33 11.37 18.35
C VAL A 382 13.92 12.83 18.32
N LEU A 383 13.80 13.40 17.12
CA LEU A 383 13.54 14.81 16.88
C LEU A 383 12.10 15.03 16.40
N PRO A 384 11.33 15.97 16.98
CA PRO A 384 10.01 16.32 16.48
C PRO A 384 10.13 17.10 15.16
N ILE A 385 9.38 16.69 14.13
CA ILE A 385 9.35 17.37 12.84
C ILE A 385 8.00 18.02 12.52
N GLY A 386 6.94 17.60 13.20
CA GLY A 386 5.58 18.13 12.99
C GLY A 386 5.08 19.08 14.07
N ALA A 387 5.83 19.23 15.18
CA ALA A 387 5.42 20.07 16.31
C ALA A 387 5.27 21.55 15.91
N GLU A 388 4.16 22.18 16.32
CA GLU A 388 3.78 23.57 15.99
C GLU A 388 3.68 23.85 14.47
N LYS A 389 3.74 22.83 13.62
CA LYS A 389 3.65 22.94 12.17
C LYS A 389 2.38 22.30 11.63
N ILE A 390 2.18 20.98 11.88
CA ILE A 390 1.12 20.21 11.22
C ILE A 390 0.40 19.19 12.12
N ASN A 391 0.87 18.96 13.35
CA ASN A 391 0.34 17.86 14.17
C ASN A 391 -1.15 18.04 14.51
N ARG A 392 -1.59 19.26 14.82
CA ARG A 392 -3.00 19.58 15.13
C ARG A 392 -3.86 19.46 13.88
N PHE A 393 -3.38 19.99 12.76
CA PHE A 393 -4.04 19.85 11.47
C PHE A 393 -4.26 18.36 11.14
N PHE A 394 -3.20 17.55 11.19
CA PHE A 394 -3.28 16.14 10.88
C PHE A 394 -4.25 15.39 11.79
N ASP A 395 -4.18 15.59 13.11
CA ASP A 395 -5.10 14.95 14.07
C ASP A 395 -6.56 15.35 13.84
N SER A 396 -6.79 16.60 13.43
CA SER A 396 -8.13 17.11 13.13
C SER A 396 -8.68 16.61 11.80
N ASP A 397 -7.82 16.39 10.80
CA ASP A 397 -8.18 15.99 9.44
C ASP A 397 -8.25 14.45 9.27
N LEU A 398 -7.51 13.70 10.07
CA LEU A 398 -7.45 12.24 10.02
C LEU A 398 -8.79 11.59 10.35
N ASN A 399 -9.23 10.66 9.51
CA ASN A 399 -10.34 9.76 9.82
C ASN A 399 -9.88 8.66 10.78
N LYS A 400 -10.18 8.84 12.07
CA LYS A 400 -9.74 7.93 13.13
C LYS A 400 -10.36 6.51 13.06
N ALA A 401 -11.38 6.29 12.22
CA ALA A 401 -11.94 4.96 11.99
C ALA A 401 -11.06 4.07 11.09
N TYR A 402 -10.12 4.68 10.33
CA TYR A 402 -9.26 4.00 9.37
C TYR A 402 -7.78 4.34 9.54
N THR A 403 -7.34 4.52 10.77
CA THR A 403 -5.93 4.86 11.08
C THR A 403 -4.95 3.77 10.67
N ASP A 404 -5.40 2.52 10.62
CA ASP A 404 -4.67 1.36 10.15
C ASP A 404 -4.34 1.40 8.64
N ARG A 405 -4.94 2.34 7.90
CA ARG A 405 -4.71 2.54 6.46
C ARG A 405 -3.60 3.52 6.14
N ILE A 406 -3.07 4.21 7.14
CA ILE A 406 -1.96 5.15 6.93
C ILE A 406 -0.74 4.36 6.45
N THR A 407 -0.20 4.74 5.30
CA THR A 407 1.01 4.13 4.75
C THR A 407 2.08 5.18 4.50
N ALA A 408 3.32 4.83 4.76
CA ALA A 408 4.45 5.73 4.59
C ALA A 408 5.47 5.19 3.59
N ALA A 409 6.05 6.07 2.81
CA ALA A 409 7.16 5.76 1.92
C ALA A 409 8.11 6.95 1.83
N VAL A 410 9.36 6.68 1.46
CA VAL A 410 10.33 7.72 1.15
C VAL A 410 10.54 7.76 -0.36
N ASP A 411 10.53 8.97 -0.93
CA ASP A 411 11.05 9.25 -2.26
C ASP A 411 12.45 9.83 -2.11
N PRO A 412 13.51 9.04 -2.29
CA PRO A 412 14.87 9.50 -2.10
C PRO A 412 15.33 10.47 -3.19
N PHE A 413 14.72 10.42 -4.39
CA PHE A 413 15.08 11.29 -5.50
C PHE A 413 14.68 12.75 -5.23
N ASN A 414 13.46 12.95 -4.70
CA ASN A 414 12.98 14.29 -4.34
C ASN A 414 13.21 14.62 -2.85
N THR A 415 13.86 13.74 -2.09
CA THR A 415 14.13 13.88 -0.65
C THR A 415 12.86 14.10 0.19
N LEU A 416 11.84 13.29 -0.08
CA LEU A 416 10.53 13.39 0.55
C LEU A 416 10.23 12.16 1.42
N ALA A 417 9.78 12.40 2.64
CA ALA A 417 9.06 11.41 3.45
C ALA A 417 7.56 11.70 3.33
N ILE A 418 6.78 10.68 3.04
CA ILE A 418 5.39 10.82 2.61
C ILE A 418 4.51 9.88 3.43
N TRP A 419 3.37 10.40 3.90
CA TRP A 419 2.31 9.63 4.56
C TRP A 419 1.01 9.79 3.80
N LEU A 420 0.54 8.71 3.22
CA LEU A 420 -0.78 8.60 2.61
C LEU A 420 -1.80 8.25 3.70
N TYR A 421 -2.90 8.97 3.79
CA TYR A 421 -3.89 8.77 4.86
C TYR A 421 -5.32 9.07 4.41
N PRO A 422 -6.33 8.46 5.07
CA PRO A 422 -7.75 8.78 4.83
C PRO A 422 -8.17 10.00 5.64
N SER A 423 -8.73 11.02 4.99
CA SER A 423 -9.23 12.20 5.67
C SER A 423 -10.67 12.04 6.18
N LYS A 424 -11.11 12.94 7.07
CA LYS A 424 -12.50 12.97 7.55
C LYS A 424 -13.52 13.25 6.45
N ASP A 425 -13.11 14.07 5.48
CA ASP A 425 -13.97 14.48 4.37
C ASP A 425 -14.01 13.46 3.23
N ASN A 426 -13.28 12.35 3.38
CA ASN A 426 -13.24 11.29 2.39
C ASN A 426 -14.60 10.57 2.34
N PRO A 427 -15.33 10.62 1.20
CA PRO A 427 -16.60 9.93 1.06
C PRO A 427 -16.46 8.41 0.97
N ASN A 428 -15.24 7.90 0.85
CA ASN A 428 -14.97 6.48 0.68
C ASN A 428 -15.05 5.75 2.01
N THR A 429 -15.98 4.80 2.12
CA THR A 429 -16.20 3.98 3.32
C THR A 429 -15.33 2.72 3.36
N THR A 430 -14.52 2.45 2.31
CA THR A 430 -13.65 1.26 2.24
C THR A 430 -12.24 1.51 2.78
N GLY A 431 -11.94 2.76 3.19
CA GLY A 431 -10.64 3.14 3.75
C GLY A 431 -9.56 3.43 2.71
N ILE A 432 -9.92 3.66 1.42
CA ILE A 432 -8.98 4.20 0.43
C ILE A 432 -8.57 5.60 0.87
N CYS A 433 -7.27 5.84 0.91
CA CYS A 433 -6.72 7.12 1.30
C CYS A 433 -6.94 8.17 0.20
N ASP A 434 -7.11 9.43 0.58
CA ASP A 434 -7.42 10.55 -0.31
C ASP A 434 -6.47 11.73 -0.17
N LYS A 435 -5.62 11.74 0.85
CA LYS A 435 -4.63 12.78 1.09
C LYS A 435 -3.24 12.21 1.36
N MET A 436 -2.25 12.96 0.95
CA MET A 436 -0.85 12.63 1.09
C MET A 436 -0.14 13.80 1.77
N LEU A 437 0.37 13.57 2.98
CA LEU A 437 1.19 14.53 3.70
C LEU A 437 2.65 14.36 3.27
N ILE A 438 3.32 15.44 2.92
CA ILE A 438 4.66 15.43 2.33
C ILE A 438 5.61 16.24 3.21
N TYR A 439 6.69 15.62 3.62
CA TYR A 439 7.80 16.25 4.35
C TYR A 439 9.08 16.19 3.52
N ASN A 440 9.60 17.34 3.11
CA ASN A 440 10.93 17.40 2.52
C ASN A 440 11.97 17.45 3.65
N TYR A 441 12.73 16.36 3.81
CA TYR A 441 13.63 16.20 4.95
C TYR A 441 14.96 16.98 4.82
N VAL A 442 15.27 17.53 3.63
CA VAL A 442 16.40 18.43 3.42
C VAL A 442 16.02 19.85 3.78
N THR A 443 14.87 20.33 3.30
CA THR A 443 14.39 21.69 3.60
C THR A 443 13.64 21.78 4.92
N GLN A 444 13.27 20.64 5.52
CA GLN A 444 12.50 20.49 6.76
C GLN A 444 11.12 21.16 6.72
N LYS A 445 10.46 21.11 5.56
CA LYS A 445 9.18 21.77 5.31
C LYS A 445 8.11 20.81 4.87
N TRP A 446 6.87 21.18 5.21
CA TRP A 446 5.69 20.37 4.97
C TRP A 446 4.81 20.90 3.83
N SER A 447 4.06 20.02 3.23
CA SER A 447 3.00 20.31 2.27
C SER A 447 2.00 19.15 2.19
N ILE A 448 0.91 19.32 1.46
CA ILE A 448 -0.13 18.31 1.31
C ILE A 448 -0.50 18.13 -0.16
N ALA A 449 -0.86 16.92 -0.55
CA ALA A 449 -1.43 16.63 -1.86
C ALA A 449 -2.73 15.81 -1.73
N LYS A 450 -3.60 15.98 -2.71
CA LYS A 450 -4.86 15.21 -2.84
C LYS A 450 -4.62 14.09 -3.84
N ILE A 451 -4.45 12.88 -3.35
CA ILE A 451 -4.16 11.68 -4.13
C ILE A 451 -4.99 10.54 -3.58
N LYS A 452 -5.68 9.82 -4.46
CA LYS A 452 -6.46 8.64 -4.09
C LYS A 452 -5.68 7.38 -4.39
N ALA A 453 -5.31 6.65 -3.34
CA ALA A 453 -4.61 5.38 -3.45
C ALA A 453 -4.85 4.51 -2.20
N SER A 454 -4.69 3.21 -2.33
CA SER A 454 -4.77 2.27 -1.21
C SER A 454 -3.42 2.03 -0.56
N GLN A 455 -2.32 2.17 -1.30
CA GLN A 455 -0.96 1.92 -0.82
C GLN A 455 0.06 2.76 -1.58
N ILE A 456 1.12 3.21 -0.88
CA ILE A 456 2.34 3.77 -1.49
C ILE A 456 3.55 2.94 -1.06
N PHE A 457 4.53 2.83 -1.92
CA PHE A 457 5.74 2.06 -1.64
C PHE A 457 6.92 2.50 -2.52
N LYS A 458 8.13 2.17 -2.10
CA LYS A 458 9.33 2.32 -2.95
C LYS A 458 9.27 1.29 -4.07
N GLN A 459 9.38 1.72 -5.30
CA GLN A 459 9.33 0.87 -6.47
C GLN A 459 10.60 0.98 -7.30
N PHE A 460 11.19 -0.16 -7.64
CA PHE A 460 12.20 -0.25 -8.68
C PHE A 460 11.54 -0.25 -10.06
N VAL A 461 12.09 0.54 -10.96
CA VAL A 461 11.65 0.49 -12.36
C VAL A 461 12.30 -0.70 -13.05
N VAL A 462 11.48 -1.52 -13.66
CA VAL A 462 11.91 -2.58 -14.58
C VAL A 462 12.39 -1.93 -15.88
N ALA A 463 13.33 -2.57 -16.57
CA ALA A 463 13.65 -2.21 -17.96
C ALA A 463 12.36 -2.19 -18.78
N ASN A 464 11.99 -1.04 -19.30
CA ASN A 464 10.82 -0.95 -20.14
C ASN A 464 11.15 -1.50 -21.52
N THR A 465 10.52 -2.60 -21.87
CA THR A 465 10.54 -3.15 -23.22
C THR A 465 9.43 -2.50 -24.06
N VAL A 466 9.52 -2.62 -25.37
CA VAL A 466 8.46 -2.15 -26.28
C VAL A 466 7.12 -2.81 -25.94
N GLU A 467 7.15 -4.07 -25.50
CA GLU A 467 5.96 -4.81 -25.07
C GLU A 467 5.30 -4.21 -23.82
N LEU A 468 6.06 -3.57 -22.93
CA LEU A 468 5.47 -2.85 -21.79
C LEU A 468 4.82 -1.53 -22.22
N MET A 469 5.35 -0.86 -23.27
CA MET A 469 4.69 0.31 -23.85
C MET A 469 3.32 -0.06 -24.42
N ASP A 470 3.20 -1.18 -25.12
CA ASP A 470 1.93 -1.67 -25.68
C ASP A 470 0.90 -2.00 -24.57
N ILE A 471 1.36 -2.45 -23.39
CA ILE A 471 0.48 -2.69 -22.23
C ILE A 471 -0.05 -1.39 -21.63
N ILE A 472 0.74 -0.30 -21.66
CA ILE A 472 0.34 1.02 -21.17
C ILE A 472 -0.64 1.66 -22.14
N SER A 473 -0.36 1.63 -23.45
CA SER A 473 -1.23 2.09 -24.51
C SER A 473 -0.81 1.46 -25.86
N GLU A 474 -1.79 1.06 -26.66
CA GLU A 474 -1.59 0.59 -28.04
C GLU A 474 -1.11 1.73 -28.97
N ASN A 475 -1.28 2.98 -28.57
CA ASN A 475 -0.86 4.17 -29.30
C ASN A 475 0.19 4.96 -28.53
N LEU A 476 1.35 5.18 -29.11
CA LEU A 476 2.43 5.98 -28.52
C LEU A 476 1.98 7.41 -28.14
N ASP A 477 1.11 8.01 -28.92
CA ASP A 477 0.59 9.36 -28.68
C ASP A 477 -0.37 9.45 -27.49
N GLU A 478 -0.90 8.32 -27.02
CA GLU A 478 -1.78 8.22 -25.87
C GLU A 478 -1.05 7.86 -24.58
N ILE A 479 0.26 7.60 -24.64
CA ILE A 479 1.06 7.34 -23.47
C ILE A 479 1.15 8.60 -22.62
N ASN A 480 0.49 8.57 -21.46
CA ASN A 480 0.46 9.69 -20.50
C ASN A 480 1.74 9.83 -19.68
N ILE A 481 2.76 9.03 -19.92
CA ILE A 481 4.08 9.08 -19.28
C ILE A 481 5.04 9.76 -20.26
N SER A 482 5.57 10.93 -19.91
CA SER A 482 6.55 11.62 -20.75
C SER A 482 7.76 10.72 -21.01
N LEU A 483 8.19 10.62 -22.27
CA LEU A 483 9.35 9.83 -22.69
C LEU A 483 10.67 10.33 -22.09
N ASP A 484 10.73 11.58 -21.65
CA ASP A 484 11.91 12.17 -20.97
C ASP A 484 11.99 11.79 -19.48
N THR A 485 11.00 11.07 -18.95
CA THR A 485 11.06 10.68 -17.54
C THR A 485 12.04 9.53 -17.34
N PRO A 486 12.77 9.54 -16.21
CA PRO A 486 13.62 8.41 -15.82
C PRO A 486 12.87 7.09 -15.65
N PHE A 487 11.52 7.07 -15.73
CA PHE A 487 10.71 5.84 -15.78
C PHE A 487 11.13 4.90 -16.91
N TRP A 488 11.61 5.45 -18.03
CA TRP A 488 12.05 4.67 -19.18
C TRP A 488 13.50 4.17 -19.07
N THR A 489 14.23 4.61 -18.05
CA THR A 489 15.60 4.18 -17.77
C THR A 489 15.65 3.19 -16.63
N THR A 490 16.33 2.07 -16.80
CA THR A 490 16.45 1.02 -15.79
C THR A 490 17.14 1.47 -14.52
N GLY A 491 16.70 0.93 -13.38
CA GLY A 491 17.44 0.96 -12.12
C GLY A 491 17.14 2.14 -11.21
N HIS A 492 16.25 3.05 -11.59
CA HIS A 492 15.82 4.13 -10.71
C HIS A 492 14.74 3.69 -9.72
N LEU A 493 14.79 4.27 -8.53
CA LEU A 493 13.75 4.13 -7.51
C LEU A 493 12.70 5.23 -7.72
N TYR A 494 11.45 4.82 -7.79
CA TYR A 494 10.30 5.70 -7.83
C TYR A 494 9.39 5.50 -6.64
N LEU A 495 8.54 6.46 -6.41
CA LEU A 495 7.37 6.28 -5.57
C LEU A 495 6.29 5.57 -6.41
N GLY A 496 5.99 4.33 -6.06
CA GLY A 496 4.88 3.55 -6.60
C GLY A 496 3.64 3.69 -5.73
N ALA A 497 2.49 3.42 -6.33
CA ALA A 497 1.21 3.38 -5.63
C ALA A 497 0.31 2.28 -6.20
N ILE A 498 -0.65 1.83 -5.40
CA ILE A 498 -1.83 1.15 -5.87
C ILE A 498 -2.98 2.15 -5.81
N ASP A 499 -3.52 2.52 -6.97
CA ASP A 499 -4.51 3.58 -7.11
C ASP A 499 -5.91 3.19 -6.58
N GLU A 500 -6.88 4.10 -6.69
CA GLU A 500 -8.27 3.86 -6.28
C GLU A 500 -8.98 2.77 -7.10
N ASN A 501 -8.47 2.43 -8.29
CA ASN A 501 -8.96 1.38 -9.17
C ASN A 501 -8.19 0.06 -9.02
N PHE A 502 -7.37 -0.04 -7.98
CA PHE A 502 -6.56 -1.23 -7.67
C PHE A 502 -5.49 -1.55 -8.73
N LYS A 503 -5.05 -0.56 -9.49
CA LYS A 503 -3.99 -0.65 -10.49
C LYS A 503 -2.66 -0.21 -9.92
N ALA A 504 -1.58 -0.80 -10.43
CA ALA A 504 -0.24 -0.27 -10.17
C ALA A 504 -0.04 1.05 -10.91
N ALA A 505 0.40 2.06 -10.19
CA ALA A 505 0.56 3.42 -10.69
C ALA A 505 1.85 4.06 -10.18
N ILE A 506 2.33 5.06 -10.89
CA ILE A 506 3.49 5.89 -10.53
C ILE A 506 3.14 7.37 -10.63
N PHE A 507 3.91 8.20 -9.92
CA PHE A 507 3.76 9.67 -9.92
C PHE A 507 4.50 10.28 -11.11
N SER A 508 4.01 10.08 -12.33
CA SER A 508 4.63 10.58 -13.58
C SER A 508 3.64 11.29 -14.52
N GLY A 509 2.39 11.40 -14.13
CA GLY A 509 1.33 12.05 -14.90
C GLY A 509 1.47 13.57 -14.99
N LYS A 510 0.43 14.22 -15.52
CA LYS A 510 0.33 15.68 -15.52
C LYS A 510 0.42 16.22 -14.09
N ASN A 511 0.89 17.45 -13.96
CA ASN A 511 0.88 18.12 -12.68
C ASN A 511 -0.56 18.23 -12.16
N LEU A 512 -0.74 18.02 -10.86
CA LEU A 512 -2.03 18.27 -10.23
C LEU A 512 -2.29 19.78 -10.13
N GLU A 513 -3.56 20.18 -10.15
CA GLU A 513 -3.92 21.57 -9.87
C GLU A 513 -3.33 22.00 -8.53
N ALA A 514 -2.43 22.99 -8.57
CA ALA A 514 -1.73 23.47 -7.38
C ALA A 514 -2.46 24.67 -6.78
N GLU A 515 -2.54 24.72 -5.45
CA GLU A 515 -3.12 25.85 -4.73
C GLU A 515 -2.15 26.31 -3.64
N LEU A 516 -1.78 27.59 -3.72
CA LEU A 516 -0.90 28.25 -2.77
C LEU A 516 -1.57 29.53 -2.26
N GLU A 517 -1.59 29.72 -0.94
CA GLU A 517 -2.11 30.94 -0.33
C GLU A 517 -1.04 31.57 0.56
N THR A 518 -0.79 32.88 0.34
CA THR A 518 0.19 33.62 1.13
C THR A 518 -0.28 33.79 2.58
N LYS A 519 0.66 34.14 3.46
CA LYS A 519 0.32 34.61 4.80
C LYS A 519 -0.59 35.83 4.76
N GLU A 520 -1.33 36.04 5.82
CA GLU A 520 -2.08 37.25 6.02
C GLU A 520 -1.15 38.41 6.35
N THR A 521 -1.24 39.49 5.59
CA THR A 521 -0.30 40.63 5.68
C THR A 521 -1.04 41.96 5.63
N GLU A 522 -0.60 42.91 6.44
CA GLU A 522 -0.93 44.31 6.26
C GLU A 522 0.06 44.90 5.22
N LEU A 523 -0.45 45.33 4.08
CA LEU A 523 0.40 45.98 3.05
C LEU A 523 0.88 47.37 3.50
N PHE A 524 0.02 48.08 4.28
CA PHE A 524 0.35 49.35 4.95
C PHE A 524 -0.02 49.20 6.42
N PRO A 525 0.93 49.30 7.36
CA PRO A 525 0.65 49.14 8.78
C PRO A 525 -0.43 50.08 9.26
N GLY A 526 -1.47 49.51 9.87
CA GLY A 526 -2.59 50.27 10.41
C GLY A 526 -3.61 50.85 9.44
N ALA A 527 -3.37 50.71 8.10
CA ALA A 527 -4.25 51.29 7.08
C ALA A 527 -4.84 50.21 6.14
N ARG A 528 -5.91 50.59 5.45
CA ARG A 528 -6.48 49.80 4.37
C ARG A 528 -5.65 49.97 3.10
N ALA A 529 -5.42 48.90 2.40
CA ALA A 529 -4.82 48.89 1.07
C ALA A 529 -5.84 48.50 0.01
N ASN A 530 -5.72 49.08 -1.17
CA ASN A 530 -6.47 48.67 -2.35
C ASN A 530 -5.56 47.91 -3.30
N VAL A 531 -5.89 46.64 -3.56
CA VAL A 531 -5.16 45.77 -4.47
C VAL A 531 -5.80 45.85 -5.84
N THR A 532 -5.04 46.32 -6.84
CA THR A 532 -5.50 46.49 -8.22
C THR A 532 -4.98 45.38 -9.14
N GLY A 533 -3.98 44.65 -8.73
CA GLY A 533 -3.46 43.51 -9.47
C GLY A 533 -2.46 42.69 -8.65
N VAL A 534 -2.32 41.45 -8.99
CA VAL A 534 -1.33 40.50 -8.44
C VAL A 534 -0.55 39.91 -9.58
N ARG A 535 0.77 39.82 -9.44
CA ARG A 535 1.66 39.16 -10.40
C ARG A 535 2.25 37.91 -9.74
N PRO A 536 1.70 36.71 -9.99
CA PRO A 536 2.33 35.47 -9.54
C PRO A 536 3.68 35.28 -10.27
N ILE A 537 4.70 34.87 -9.51
CA ILE A 537 6.00 34.49 -10.11
C ILE A 537 5.97 32.97 -10.21
N VAL A 538 5.47 32.48 -11.32
CA VAL A 538 5.26 31.06 -11.63
C VAL A 538 5.55 30.79 -13.09
N ASP A 539 5.93 29.55 -13.40
CA ASP A 539 6.29 29.11 -14.75
C ASP A 539 5.08 28.66 -15.59
N ALA A 540 3.86 29.02 -15.16
CA ALA A 540 2.59 28.64 -15.79
C ALA A 540 1.56 29.76 -15.66
N SER A 541 0.49 29.70 -16.42
CA SER A 541 -0.67 30.57 -16.22
C SER A 541 -1.30 30.26 -14.85
N ALA A 542 -1.73 31.30 -14.14
CA ALA A 542 -2.32 31.15 -12.82
C ALA A 542 -3.59 31.98 -12.68
N ASN A 543 -4.52 31.48 -11.87
CA ASN A 543 -5.69 32.21 -11.42
C ASN A 543 -5.45 32.73 -9.99
N VAL A 544 -5.90 33.95 -9.72
CA VAL A 544 -5.70 34.58 -8.41
C VAL A 544 -7.02 34.98 -7.80
N ILE A 545 -7.17 34.73 -6.50
CA ILE A 545 -8.24 35.22 -5.64
C ILE A 545 -7.58 36.01 -4.52
N VAL A 546 -7.98 37.28 -4.32
CA VAL A 546 -7.51 38.08 -3.21
C VAL A 546 -8.54 38.03 -2.08
N LYS A 547 -8.10 37.62 -0.92
CA LYS A 547 -8.92 37.52 0.32
C LYS A 547 -8.58 38.65 1.26
N THR A 548 -9.57 39.31 1.82
CA THR A 548 -9.38 40.50 2.70
C THR A 548 -10.32 40.52 3.88
N ARG A 549 -9.85 41.12 4.97
CA ARG A 549 -10.69 41.55 6.13
C ARG A 549 -10.13 42.83 6.74
N ASN A 550 -10.96 43.57 7.50
CA ASN A 550 -10.53 44.80 8.12
C ASN A 550 -10.15 44.65 9.60
N LYS A 551 -10.78 43.71 10.30
CA LYS A 551 -10.47 43.32 11.69
C LYS A 551 -10.23 41.80 11.71
N LEU A 552 -9.48 41.33 12.69
CA LEU A 552 -9.23 39.89 12.84
C LEU A 552 -10.49 39.07 13.10
N ALA A 553 -11.51 39.69 13.72
CA ALA A 553 -12.82 39.08 13.98
C ALA A 553 -13.78 39.11 12.78
N ASP A 554 -13.45 39.87 11.72
CA ASP A 554 -14.32 39.96 10.55
C ASP A 554 -14.25 38.68 9.72
N THR A 555 -15.35 38.35 9.04
CA THR A 555 -15.36 37.30 8.00
C THR A 555 -14.47 37.71 6.83
N VAL A 556 -13.71 36.75 6.31
CA VAL A 556 -12.85 36.98 5.15
C VAL A 556 -13.72 37.16 3.91
N THR A 557 -13.52 38.24 3.17
CA THR A 557 -14.14 38.48 1.87
C THR A 557 -13.18 38.14 0.76
N SER A 558 -13.68 37.46 -0.31
CA SER A 558 -12.87 37.02 -1.46
C SER A 558 -13.27 37.82 -2.71
N SER A 559 -12.27 38.19 -3.54
CA SER A 559 -12.53 38.67 -4.88
C SER A 559 -13.09 37.56 -5.78
N ALA A 560 -13.59 37.91 -6.95
CA ALA A 560 -13.74 36.93 -8.03
C ALA A 560 -12.37 36.38 -8.44
N SER A 561 -12.36 35.17 -9.00
CA SER A 561 -11.15 34.59 -9.59
C SER A 561 -10.75 35.40 -10.83
N SER A 562 -9.48 35.78 -10.90
CA SER A 562 -8.92 36.55 -12.00
C SER A 562 -7.84 35.75 -12.72
N SER A 563 -7.93 35.65 -14.02
CA SER A 563 -6.92 35.00 -14.88
C SER A 563 -5.78 35.94 -15.21
N MET A 564 -4.60 35.37 -15.44
CA MET A 564 -3.39 36.09 -15.83
C MET A 564 -3.57 36.66 -17.25
N ASN A 565 -3.25 37.94 -17.42
CA ASN A 565 -3.22 38.60 -18.74
C ASN A 565 -1.84 38.42 -19.42
N GLU A 566 -1.69 38.91 -20.65
CA GLU A 566 -0.46 38.83 -21.44
C GLU A 566 0.75 39.49 -20.76
N SER A 567 0.53 40.43 -19.86
CA SER A 567 1.61 41.07 -19.08
C SER A 567 1.98 40.28 -17.81
N GLY A 568 1.41 39.10 -17.59
CA GLY A 568 1.64 38.27 -16.41
C GLY A 568 0.98 38.82 -15.14
N ILE A 569 -0.07 39.64 -15.25
CA ILE A 569 -0.77 40.25 -14.13
C ILE A 569 -2.21 39.71 -14.08
N ASN A 570 -2.66 39.37 -12.89
CA ASN A 570 -4.07 39.07 -12.61
C ASN A 570 -4.73 40.35 -12.12
N PRO A 571 -5.62 41.02 -12.90
CA PRO A 571 -6.28 42.24 -12.48
C PRO A 571 -7.31 41.91 -11.37
N VAL A 572 -7.27 42.61 -10.26
CA VAL A 572 -8.14 42.41 -9.11
C VAL A 572 -8.57 43.79 -8.58
N ARG A 573 -9.75 43.86 -7.98
CA ARG A 573 -10.17 45.06 -7.23
C ARG A 573 -10.69 44.63 -5.88
N GLN A 574 -9.81 44.69 -4.87
CA GLN A 574 -10.15 44.27 -3.52
C GLN A 574 -9.49 45.24 -2.52
N SER A 575 -10.21 45.59 -1.48
CA SER A 575 -9.73 46.53 -0.46
C SER A 575 -9.89 45.96 0.95
N GLY A 576 -8.82 46.01 1.73
CA GLY A 576 -8.84 45.57 3.11
C GLY A 576 -7.57 45.96 3.86
N ARG A 577 -7.56 45.75 5.17
CA ARG A 577 -6.38 45.93 6.01
C ARG A 577 -5.50 44.69 6.01
N TYR A 578 -6.11 43.52 6.22
CA TYR A 578 -5.44 42.23 6.18
C TYR A 578 -5.72 41.55 4.83
N ILE A 579 -4.66 41.16 4.13
CA ILE A 579 -4.74 40.73 2.75
C ILE A 579 -3.96 39.42 2.58
N ARG A 580 -4.55 38.47 1.84
CA ARG A 580 -3.94 37.22 1.38
C ARG A 580 -4.17 37.07 -0.13
N ALA A 581 -3.20 36.52 -0.82
CA ALA A 581 -3.35 36.11 -2.21
C ALA A 581 -3.37 34.58 -2.30
N ASN A 582 -4.45 34.04 -2.81
CA ASN A 582 -4.59 32.64 -3.15
C ASN A 582 -4.33 32.49 -4.66
N VAL A 583 -3.36 31.64 -5.01
CA VAL A 583 -2.92 31.39 -6.38
C VAL A 583 -3.22 29.95 -6.73
N LYS A 584 -4.00 29.75 -7.78
CA LYS A 584 -4.30 28.43 -8.35
C LYS A 584 -3.62 28.29 -9.70
N ILE A 585 -2.85 27.22 -9.84
CA ILE A 585 -2.15 26.85 -11.08
C ILE A 585 -2.88 25.62 -11.62
N PRO A 586 -3.49 25.69 -12.81
CA PRO A 586 -4.18 24.55 -13.41
C PRO A 586 -3.27 23.32 -13.63
N ALA A 587 -3.87 22.15 -13.75
CA ALA A 587 -3.19 20.89 -14.02
C ALA A 587 -2.56 20.85 -15.42
#